data_1b96b317b0dec6c38f79f6eac7235e00
#
_entry.id   1b96b317b0dec6c38f79f6eac7235e00
#
_cell.length_a   1.000
_cell.length_b   1.000
_cell.length_c   1.000
_cell.angle_alpha   90.00
_cell.angle_beta   90.00
_cell.angle_gamma   90.00
#
_symmetry.space_group_name_H-M   'P 1'
#
loop_
_entity.id
_entity.type
_entity.pdbx_description
1 polymer ?
#
loop_
_entity_poly.entity_id
_entity_poly.type
_entity_poly.pdbx_seq_one_letter_code
_entity_poly.pdbx_strand_id
1 'polypeptide(L)'
;MSRLVAIDLGGTHVRFAIAEVAGGKVAALSEPVTLKSGDYDGIPAAWAAFERLCGISLPKAAALSAAGPVVDGAVRMTNLPWRIERAALERELGLEALILVNDFEAVGHAVVQAGPGDFQHLCGPDVALPETGAISIVGPGTGLGVAQLWRGKGGYRIMPSEGGHIEFAPLDAFEEELRDTLRTRFGRVSVERVAAGPGISDIYTALGGADRPDTDPFEDKNIWTRGTAGHDPLATAAVERFCRVLGSVAGDLALAHGAGGVVIAGGIGRRLRDFLPSSGFGARFVAKGRFSEAMALLPVKIITLAEPGLVGAAAAFLRSGAV
;
A
#
# COMPACT_ATOMS: atom_id res chain seq x y z
N MET A 1 -14.13 17.56 19.60
CA MET A 1 -13.35 16.36 19.24
C MET A 1 -14.35 15.22 19.10
N SER A 2 -14.39 14.61 17.93
CA SER A 2 -15.20 13.40 17.70
C SER A 2 -14.28 12.18 17.72
N ARG A 3 -14.81 11.01 18.05
CA ARG A 3 -14.07 9.74 18.09
C ARG A 3 -14.71 8.73 17.16
N LEU A 4 -13.91 7.93 16.49
CA LEU A 4 -14.38 6.82 15.68
C LEU A 4 -13.44 5.62 15.80
N VAL A 5 -13.91 4.45 15.40
CA VAL A 5 -13.06 3.26 15.25
C VAL A 5 -12.53 3.23 13.83
N ALA A 6 -11.21 3.34 13.67
CA ALA A 6 -10.53 3.09 12.41
C ALA A 6 -10.20 1.60 12.31
N ILE A 7 -10.46 1.01 11.14
CA ILE A 7 -10.27 -0.41 10.86
C ILE A 7 -9.47 -0.54 9.57
N ASP A 8 -8.41 -1.34 9.60
CA ASP A 8 -7.60 -1.67 8.43
C ASP A 8 -7.61 -3.19 8.23
N LEU A 9 -8.35 -3.64 7.22
CA LEU A 9 -8.54 -5.06 6.92
C LEU A 9 -7.68 -5.51 5.76
N GLY A 10 -6.61 -6.23 6.08
CA GLY A 10 -5.80 -6.98 5.13
C GLY A 10 -6.23 -8.44 5.01
N GLY A 11 -5.59 -9.17 4.11
CA GLY A 11 -5.90 -10.59 3.85
C GLY A 11 -5.61 -11.54 5.02
N THR A 12 -4.72 -11.16 5.95
CA THR A 12 -4.26 -12.03 7.05
C THR A 12 -4.56 -11.45 8.42
N HIS A 13 -4.64 -10.13 8.51
CA HIS A 13 -4.83 -9.41 9.77
C HIS A 13 -5.88 -8.32 9.59
N VAL A 14 -6.60 -8.06 10.65
CA VAL A 14 -7.41 -6.86 10.82
C VAL A 14 -6.84 -6.03 11.97
N ARG A 15 -6.67 -4.73 11.74
CA ARG A 15 -6.18 -3.78 12.74
C ARG A 15 -7.29 -2.83 13.13
N PHE A 16 -7.33 -2.51 14.41
CA PHE A 16 -8.28 -1.56 14.98
C PHE A 16 -7.54 -0.51 15.78
N ALA A 17 -8.00 0.73 15.70
CA ALA A 17 -7.61 1.79 16.62
C ALA A 17 -8.78 2.75 16.84
N ILE A 18 -8.78 3.43 17.98
CA ILE A 18 -9.70 4.55 18.21
C ILE A 18 -9.00 5.81 17.69
N ALA A 19 -9.60 6.46 16.72
CA ALA A 19 -9.12 7.71 16.16
C ALA A 19 -9.83 8.90 16.82
N GLU A 20 -9.07 9.91 17.21
CA GLU A 20 -9.57 11.22 17.62
C GLU A 20 -9.42 12.20 16.46
N VAL A 21 -10.51 12.86 16.12
CA VAL A 21 -10.55 13.78 14.98
C VAL A 21 -10.97 15.17 15.40
N ALA A 22 -10.25 16.18 14.92
CA ALA A 22 -10.50 17.58 15.22
C ALA A 22 -9.97 18.48 14.10
N GLY A 23 -10.70 19.55 13.77
CA GLY A 23 -10.27 20.55 12.81
C GLY A 23 -9.95 19.98 11.41
N GLY A 24 -10.66 18.95 10.98
CA GLY A 24 -10.43 18.30 9.67
C GLY A 24 -9.20 17.39 9.63
N LYS A 25 -8.59 17.07 10.78
CA LYS A 25 -7.41 16.22 10.90
C LYS A 25 -7.63 15.06 11.85
N VAL A 26 -6.89 13.99 11.62
CA VAL A 26 -6.70 12.90 12.59
C VAL A 26 -5.68 13.39 13.61
N ALA A 27 -6.16 13.73 14.80
CA ALA A 27 -5.34 14.33 15.85
C ALA A 27 -4.53 13.28 16.62
N ALA A 28 -5.11 12.09 16.83
CA ALA A 28 -4.46 10.98 17.50
C ALA A 28 -5.08 9.64 17.10
N LEU A 29 -4.29 8.57 17.24
CA LEU A 29 -4.73 7.18 17.23
C LEU A 29 -4.38 6.55 18.58
N SER A 30 -5.26 5.70 19.10
CA SER A 30 -4.88 4.79 20.18
C SER A 30 -3.82 3.80 19.71
N GLU A 31 -3.17 3.09 20.63
CA GLU A 31 -2.34 1.94 20.27
C GLU A 31 -3.14 0.96 19.41
N PRO A 32 -2.65 0.57 18.23
CA PRO A 32 -3.36 -0.34 17.35
C PRO A 32 -3.43 -1.76 17.91
N VAL A 33 -4.61 -2.36 17.85
CA VAL A 33 -4.80 -3.79 18.15
C VAL A 33 -4.84 -4.56 16.84
N THR A 34 -3.92 -5.50 16.69
CA THR A 34 -3.83 -6.38 15.50
C THR A 34 -4.38 -7.76 15.85
N LEU A 35 -5.38 -8.22 15.09
CA LEU A 35 -6.01 -9.52 15.21
C LEU A 35 -5.78 -10.33 13.93
N LYS A 36 -5.64 -11.66 14.04
CA LYS A 36 -5.58 -12.52 12.84
C LYS A 36 -6.98 -12.69 12.28
N SER A 37 -7.18 -12.33 11.01
CA SER A 37 -8.50 -12.41 10.37
C SER A 37 -9.07 -13.84 10.38
N GLY A 38 -8.23 -14.86 10.24
CA GLY A 38 -8.65 -16.27 10.24
C GLY A 38 -9.17 -16.80 11.58
N ASP A 39 -8.98 -16.06 12.68
CA ASP A 39 -9.46 -16.47 14.00
C ASP A 39 -10.92 -16.01 14.27
N TYR A 40 -11.52 -15.32 13.29
CA TYR A 40 -12.87 -14.72 13.43
C TYR A 40 -13.72 -14.99 12.19
N ASP A 41 -15.03 -15.13 12.40
CA ASP A 41 -16.01 -15.36 11.32
C ASP A 41 -16.34 -14.09 10.52
N GLY A 42 -15.88 -12.91 10.96
CA GLY A 42 -16.14 -11.63 10.30
C GLY A 42 -15.80 -10.43 11.18
N ILE A 43 -16.07 -9.25 10.64
CA ILE A 43 -15.87 -7.98 11.36
C ILE A 43 -16.62 -7.92 12.70
N PRO A 44 -17.87 -8.36 12.83
CA PRO A 44 -18.57 -8.29 14.12
C PRO A 44 -17.87 -9.07 15.24
N ALA A 45 -17.36 -10.26 14.96
CA ALA A 45 -16.63 -11.07 15.93
C ALA A 45 -15.27 -10.42 16.31
N ALA A 46 -14.55 -9.90 15.33
CA ALA A 46 -13.30 -9.17 15.55
C ALA A 46 -13.53 -7.85 16.32
N TRP A 47 -14.60 -7.12 16.03
CA TRP A 47 -15.03 -5.92 16.75
C TRP A 47 -15.29 -6.20 18.23
N ALA A 48 -16.07 -7.25 18.54
CA ALA A 48 -16.34 -7.65 19.91
C ALA A 48 -15.05 -8.06 20.66
N ALA A 49 -14.09 -8.66 19.98
CA ALA A 49 -12.77 -8.95 20.56
C ALA A 49 -12.00 -7.65 20.86
N PHE A 50 -12.00 -6.69 19.94
CA PHE A 50 -11.37 -5.39 20.13
C PHE A 50 -12.01 -4.62 21.30
N GLU A 51 -13.34 -4.60 21.40
CA GLU A 51 -14.06 -3.95 22.50
C GLU A 51 -13.65 -4.53 23.86
N ARG A 52 -13.59 -5.87 23.98
CA ARG A 52 -13.12 -6.53 25.20
C ARG A 52 -11.69 -6.17 25.56
N LEU A 53 -10.80 -6.08 24.56
CA LEU A 53 -9.40 -5.71 24.79
C LEU A 53 -9.24 -4.24 25.22
N CYS A 54 -10.08 -3.35 24.70
CA CYS A 54 -10.09 -1.93 25.10
C CYS A 54 -10.70 -1.72 26.50
N GLY A 55 -11.60 -2.60 26.95
CA GLY A 55 -12.30 -2.46 28.22
C GLY A 55 -13.23 -1.24 28.33
N ILE A 56 -13.62 -0.66 27.19
CA ILE A 56 -14.51 0.51 27.09
C ILE A 56 -15.54 0.31 26.00
N SER A 57 -16.68 0.98 26.09
CA SER A 57 -17.63 1.06 24.99
C SER A 57 -17.01 1.80 23.80
N LEU A 58 -17.08 1.19 22.62
CA LEU A 58 -16.50 1.75 21.40
C LEU A 58 -17.38 2.90 20.86
N PRO A 59 -16.76 3.87 20.12
CA PRO A 59 -17.50 4.87 19.38
C PRO A 59 -18.51 4.23 18.41
N LYS A 60 -19.66 4.87 18.21
CA LYS A 60 -20.69 4.44 17.25
C LYS A 60 -20.44 4.93 15.81
N ALA A 61 -19.28 5.48 15.57
CA ALA A 61 -18.79 5.84 14.24
C ALA A 61 -17.58 4.98 13.89
N ALA A 62 -17.50 4.53 12.64
CA ALA A 62 -16.38 3.71 12.18
C ALA A 62 -15.98 4.02 10.73
N ALA A 63 -14.71 3.76 10.42
CA ALA A 63 -14.18 3.78 9.07
C ALA A 63 -13.38 2.50 8.82
N LEU A 64 -13.73 1.78 7.77
CA LEU A 64 -13.10 0.51 7.41
C LEU A 64 -12.41 0.65 6.07
N SER A 65 -11.09 0.47 6.05
CA SER A 65 -10.32 0.22 4.84
C SER A 65 -10.21 -1.28 4.59
N ALA A 66 -10.38 -1.70 3.33
CA ALA A 66 -10.29 -3.10 2.96
C ALA A 66 -9.60 -3.29 1.61
N ALA A 67 -8.81 -4.36 1.50
CA ALA A 67 -8.18 -4.75 0.25
C ALA A 67 -9.23 -5.23 -0.76
N GLY A 68 -9.44 -4.44 -1.81
CA GLY A 68 -10.37 -4.72 -2.89
C GLY A 68 -11.28 -3.53 -3.22
N PRO A 69 -11.97 -3.59 -4.35
CA PRO A 69 -12.86 -2.53 -4.79
C PRO A 69 -14.09 -2.41 -3.88
N VAL A 70 -14.47 -1.19 -3.57
CA VAL A 70 -15.74 -0.85 -2.91
C VAL A 70 -16.78 -0.56 -3.99
N VAL A 71 -17.80 -1.39 -4.10
CA VAL A 71 -18.87 -1.24 -5.07
C VAL A 71 -20.22 -1.28 -4.34
N ASP A 72 -21.05 -0.27 -4.55
CA ASP A 72 -22.40 -0.16 -3.96
C ASP A 72 -22.43 -0.37 -2.43
N GLY A 73 -21.40 0.13 -1.73
CA GLY A 73 -21.30 0.01 -0.28
C GLY A 73 -20.95 -1.41 0.21
N ALA A 74 -20.37 -2.22 -0.66
CA ALA A 74 -19.89 -3.55 -0.32
C ALA A 74 -18.43 -3.76 -0.77
N VAL A 75 -17.69 -4.59 -0.03
CA VAL A 75 -16.36 -5.07 -0.40
C VAL A 75 -16.39 -6.60 -0.40
N ARG A 76 -15.88 -7.19 -1.48
CA ARG A 76 -15.63 -8.61 -1.56
C ARG A 76 -14.13 -8.85 -1.45
N MET A 77 -13.72 -9.46 -0.35
CA MET A 77 -12.31 -9.81 -0.15
C MET A 77 -11.92 -10.96 -1.07
N THR A 78 -10.72 -10.88 -1.65
CA THR A 78 -10.18 -11.95 -2.53
C THR A 78 -9.62 -13.12 -1.72
N ASN A 79 -9.06 -12.83 -0.54
CA ASN A 79 -8.29 -13.80 0.26
C ASN A 79 -8.97 -14.19 1.58
N LEU A 80 -10.19 -13.73 1.81
CA LEU A 80 -11.00 -14.04 2.98
C LEU A 80 -12.44 -14.31 2.54
N PRO A 81 -13.17 -15.24 3.18
CA PRO A 81 -14.56 -15.50 2.86
C PRO A 81 -15.51 -14.39 3.38
N TRP A 82 -14.96 -13.30 3.92
CA TRP A 82 -15.73 -12.23 4.50
C TRP A 82 -16.42 -11.39 3.43
N ARG A 83 -17.71 -11.23 3.61
CA ARG A 83 -18.52 -10.30 2.82
C ARG A 83 -18.80 -9.08 3.70
N ILE A 84 -18.35 -7.92 3.26
CA ILE A 84 -18.48 -6.68 3.99
C ILE A 84 -19.54 -5.85 3.29
N GLU A 85 -20.67 -5.68 3.95
CA GLU A 85 -21.76 -4.81 3.49
C GLU A 85 -22.00 -3.74 4.54
N ARG A 86 -21.89 -2.48 4.12
CA ARG A 86 -22.02 -1.32 5.01
C ARG A 86 -23.30 -1.36 5.85
N ALA A 87 -24.46 -1.50 5.20
CA ALA A 87 -25.74 -1.46 5.88
C ALA A 87 -25.96 -2.66 6.84
N ALA A 88 -25.36 -3.81 6.57
CA ALA A 88 -25.40 -4.95 7.48
C ALA A 88 -24.53 -4.68 8.71
N LEU A 89 -23.31 -4.21 8.54
CA LEU A 89 -22.39 -3.89 9.64
C LEU A 89 -22.93 -2.74 10.52
N GLU A 90 -23.51 -1.70 9.93
CA GLU A 90 -24.15 -0.61 10.70
C GLU A 90 -25.22 -1.14 11.64
N ARG A 91 -26.07 -2.07 11.17
CA ARG A 91 -27.11 -2.69 12.01
C ARG A 91 -26.54 -3.63 13.07
N GLU A 92 -25.62 -4.51 12.68
CA GLU A 92 -25.06 -5.54 13.58
C GLU A 92 -24.21 -4.95 14.70
N LEU A 93 -23.47 -3.87 14.41
CA LEU A 93 -22.59 -3.20 15.37
C LEU A 93 -23.27 -2.01 16.06
N GLY A 94 -24.51 -1.67 15.69
CA GLY A 94 -25.24 -0.51 16.24
C GLY A 94 -24.54 0.82 15.93
N LEU A 95 -23.92 0.93 14.74
CA LEU A 95 -23.20 2.14 14.33
C LEU A 95 -24.19 3.20 13.83
N GLU A 96 -23.90 4.44 14.15
CA GLU A 96 -24.59 5.62 13.63
C GLU A 96 -24.02 6.06 12.28
N ALA A 97 -22.73 5.77 12.03
CA ALA A 97 -22.07 6.05 10.77
C ALA A 97 -20.93 5.06 10.50
N LEU A 98 -20.90 4.52 9.29
CA LEU A 98 -19.81 3.69 8.79
C LEU A 98 -19.43 4.14 7.38
N ILE A 99 -18.14 4.29 7.11
CA ILE A 99 -17.65 4.38 5.74
C ILE A 99 -16.80 3.15 5.40
N LEU A 100 -16.86 2.76 4.13
CA LEU A 100 -15.97 1.75 3.54
C LEU A 100 -15.12 2.43 2.50
N VAL A 101 -13.81 2.17 2.53
CA VAL A 101 -12.87 2.65 1.51
C VAL A 101 -11.94 1.52 1.08
N ASN A 102 -11.41 1.62 -0.12
CA ASN A 102 -10.33 0.73 -0.56
C ASN A 102 -9.06 1.00 0.28
N ASP A 103 -8.22 0.00 0.48
CA ASP A 103 -6.98 0.11 1.27
C ASP A 103 -6.02 1.18 0.70
N PHE A 104 -5.88 1.26 -0.64
CA PHE A 104 -5.04 2.30 -1.27
C PHE A 104 -5.72 3.67 -1.35
N GLU A 105 -7.05 3.72 -1.34
CA GLU A 105 -7.77 4.96 -1.09
C GLU A 105 -7.45 5.50 0.31
N ALA A 106 -7.47 4.63 1.33
CA ALA A 106 -7.06 5.00 2.69
C ALA A 106 -5.61 5.49 2.73
N VAL A 107 -4.66 4.79 2.09
CA VAL A 107 -3.26 5.26 1.99
C VAL A 107 -3.20 6.64 1.34
N GLY A 108 -3.99 6.91 0.31
CA GLY A 108 -4.09 8.23 -0.33
C GLY A 108 -4.55 9.33 0.66
N HIS A 109 -5.55 9.04 1.47
CA HIS A 109 -6.00 9.94 2.54
C HIS A 109 -4.90 10.16 3.60
N ALA A 110 -4.13 9.11 3.95
CA ALA A 110 -3.00 9.23 4.87
C ALA A 110 -1.90 10.15 4.31
N VAL A 111 -1.60 10.08 3.01
CA VAL A 111 -0.63 10.99 2.35
C VAL A 111 -1.06 12.46 2.47
N VAL A 112 -2.35 12.74 2.50
CA VAL A 112 -2.85 14.11 2.70
C VAL A 112 -2.74 14.56 4.16
N GLN A 113 -2.88 13.64 5.12
CA GLN A 113 -2.73 13.93 6.55
C GLN A 113 -1.27 14.07 6.99
N ALA A 114 -0.35 13.42 6.27
CA ALA A 114 1.06 13.36 6.60
C ALA A 114 1.73 14.74 6.57
N GLY A 115 2.52 15.03 7.58
CA GLY A 115 3.37 16.22 7.67
C GLY A 115 4.73 16.01 6.99
N PRO A 116 5.56 17.06 6.87
CA PRO A 116 6.88 16.94 6.25
C PRO A 116 7.77 15.87 6.88
N GLY A 117 7.68 15.65 8.20
CA GLY A 117 8.44 14.64 8.93
C GLY A 117 7.99 13.18 8.69
N ASP A 118 6.83 13.00 8.06
CA ASP A 118 6.29 11.68 7.73
C ASP A 118 6.72 11.19 6.33
N PHE A 119 7.66 11.88 5.71
CA PHE A 119 8.22 11.50 4.41
C PHE A 119 9.73 11.45 4.46
N GLN A 120 10.28 10.41 3.87
CA GLN A 120 11.71 10.29 3.55
C GLN A 120 11.91 10.53 2.05
N HIS A 121 12.90 11.36 1.70
CA HIS A 121 13.32 11.54 0.30
C HIS A 121 13.86 10.22 -0.27
N LEU A 122 13.51 9.92 -1.53
CA LEU A 122 13.99 8.73 -2.23
C LEU A 122 14.86 9.10 -3.44
N CYS A 123 14.33 9.86 -4.37
CA CYS A 123 15.08 10.37 -5.53
C CYS A 123 14.38 11.59 -6.14
N GLY A 124 15.01 12.20 -7.16
CA GLY A 124 14.57 13.46 -7.72
C GLY A 124 14.89 14.64 -6.79
N PRO A 125 14.29 15.82 -6.97
CA PRO A 125 14.48 16.98 -6.09
C PRO A 125 13.93 16.71 -4.68
N ASP A 126 14.69 17.08 -3.65
CA ASP A 126 14.19 17.01 -2.26
C ASP A 126 13.37 18.25 -1.90
N VAL A 127 12.20 18.33 -2.48
CA VAL A 127 11.21 19.39 -2.27
C VAL A 127 9.89 18.79 -1.77
N ALA A 128 8.97 19.64 -1.32
CA ALA A 128 7.62 19.20 -0.94
C ALA A 128 6.87 18.60 -2.13
N LEU A 129 5.94 17.68 -1.85
CA LEU A 129 5.02 17.19 -2.87
C LEU A 129 4.14 18.33 -3.41
N PRO A 130 3.72 18.30 -4.69
CA PRO A 130 2.93 19.36 -5.29
C PRO A 130 1.65 19.67 -4.49
N GLU A 131 1.34 20.96 -4.35
CA GLU A 131 0.08 21.42 -3.75
C GLU A 131 -1.12 21.31 -4.70
N THR A 132 -0.86 21.22 -6.01
CA THR A 132 -1.85 21.07 -7.07
C THR A 132 -1.44 20.02 -8.08
N GLY A 133 -2.42 19.41 -8.75
CA GLY A 133 -2.19 18.36 -9.75
C GLY A 133 -2.17 16.96 -9.15
N ALA A 134 -1.64 16.02 -9.93
CA ALA A 134 -1.63 14.61 -9.58
C ALA A 134 -0.36 14.21 -8.81
N ILE A 135 -0.53 13.31 -7.86
CA ILE A 135 0.55 12.58 -7.16
C ILE A 135 0.24 11.09 -7.34
N SER A 136 1.22 10.33 -7.82
CA SER A 136 1.10 8.87 -7.93
C SER A 136 1.49 8.23 -6.61
N ILE A 137 0.70 7.27 -6.13
CA ILE A 137 0.94 6.51 -4.90
C ILE A 137 1.07 5.05 -5.31
N VAL A 138 2.22 4.45 -5.00
CA VAL A 138 2.55 3.06 -5.36
C VAL A 138 3.05 2.35 -4.11
N GLY A 139 2.48 1.20 -3.79
CA GLY A 139 2.83 0.53 -2.55
C GLY A 139 2.96 -0.97 -2.66
N PRO A 140 4.19 -1.48 -2.73
CA PRO A 140 4.44 -2.90 -2.63
C PRO A 140 4.14 -3.43 -1.22
N GLY A 141 3.34 -4.49 -1.18
CA GLY A 141 2.94 -5.24 0.00
C GLY A 141 2.79 -6.71 -0.35
N THR A 142 1.73 -7.39 0.10
CA THR A 142 1.34 -8.72 -0.39
C THR A 142 0.99 -8.66 -1.89
N GLY A 143 0.33 -7.57 -2.31
CA GLY A 143 0.13 -7.16 -3.70
C GLY A 143 0.84 -5.86 -4.00
N LEU A 144 0.52 -5.25 -5.14
CA LEU A 144 0.98 -3.92 -5.54
C LEU A 144 -0.21 -2.98 -5.64
N GLY A 145 -0.44 -2.22 -4.57
CA GLY A 145 -1.50 -1.22 -4.56
C GLY A 145 -1.10 0.06 -5.29
N VAL A 146 -2.07 0.67 -5.96
CA VAL A 146 -1.89 1.89 -6.74
C VAL A 146 -3.07 2.84 -6.51
N ALA A 147 -2.76 4.09 -6.27
CA ALA A 147 -3.75 5.16 -6.25
C ALA A 147 -3.19 6.46 -6.86
N GLN A 148 -4.08 7.32 -7.29
CA GLN A 148 -3.76 8.68 -7.68
C GLN A 148 -4.41 9.65 -6.68
N LEU A 149 -3.62 10.56 -6.12
CA LEU A 149 -4.09 11.70 -5.37
C LEU A 149 -4.11 12.92 -6.30
N TRP A 150 -5.27 13.50 -6.50
CA TRP A 150 -5.44 14.77 -7.21
C TRP A 150 -5.69 15.91 -6.21
N ARG A 151 -4.89 16.95 -6.27
CA ARG A 151 -5.04 18.18 -5.47
C ARG A 151 -5.49 19.35 -6.35
N GLY A 152 -6.43 20.15 -5.87
CA GLY A 152 -6.94 21.33 -6.58
C GLY A 152 -7.63 22.33 -5.66
N LYS A 153 -8.14 23.44 -6.23
CA LYS A 153 -8.77 24.53 -5.47
C LYS A 153 -9.97 24.10 -4.61
N GLY A 154 -10.64 22.98 -4.95
CA GLY A 154 -11.77 22.42 -4.19
C GLY A 154 -11.37 21.36 -3.16
N GLY A 155 -10.10 21.24 -2.83
CA GLY A 155 -9.55 20.20 -1.95
C GLY A 155 -8.86 19.09 -2.74
N TYR A 156 -9.07 17.84 -2.37
CA TYR A 156 -8.41 16.71 -3.03
C TYR A 156 -9.38 15.56 -3.33
N ARG A 157 -8.97 14.70 -4.22
CA ARG A 157 -9.63 13.41 -4.51
C ARG A 157 -8.60 12.30 -4.54
N ILE A 158 -8.99 11.12 -4.05
CA ILE A 158 -8.23 9.89 -4.21
C ILE A 158 -8.94 9.01 -5.23
N MET A 159 -8.19 8.48 -6.16
CA MET A 159 -8.67 7.55 -7.18
C MET A 159 -7.85 6.25 -7.04
N PRO A 160 -8.33 5.26 -6.29
CA PRO A 160 -7.71 3.96 -6.23
C PRO A 160 -7.83 3.28 -7.60
N SER A 161 -6.87 2.45 -7.93
CA SER A 161 -6.87 1.70 -9.19
C SER A 161 -6.22 0.33 -9.02
N GLU A 162 -6.53 -0.57 -9.93
CA GLU A 162 -5.87 -1.88 -10.06
C GLU A 162 -4.61 -1.80 -10.95
N GLY A 163 -3.84 -0.71 -10.80
CA GLY A 163 -2.61 -0.46 -11.56
C GLY A 163 -1.52 -1.51 -11.34
N GLY A 164 -1.56 -2.26 -10.23
CA GLY A 164 -0.70 -3.43 -10.01
C GLY A 164 -0.95 -4.56 -11.01
N HIS A 165 -2.10 -4.60 -11.64
CA HIS A 165 -2.48 -5.64 -12.60
C HIS A 165 -2.20 -5.26 -14.06
N ILE A 166 -1.57 -4.13 -14.37
CA ILE A 166 -1.05 -3.86 -15.72
C ILE A 166 0.06 -4.85 -16.07
N GLU A 167 0.36 -4.99 -17.35
CA GLU A 167 1.32 -6.00 -17.82
C GLU A 167 2.76 -5.62 -17.48
N PHE A 168 3.56 -6.60 -17.07
CA PHE A 168 4.98 -6.40 -16.79
C PHE A 168 5.75 -6.20 -18.10
N ALA A 169 6.44 -5.08 -18.20
CA ALA A 169 7.28 -4.71 -19.32
C ALA A 169 8.78 -4.85 -18.94
N PRO A 170 9.45 -5.94 -19.33
CA PRO A 170 10.87 -6.14 -19.06
C PRO A 170 11.74 -5.13 -19.79
N LEU A 171 12.86 -4.73 -19.19
CA LEU A 171 13.81 -3.75 -19.76
C LEU A 171 15.20 -4.32 -20.04
N ASP A 172 15.46 -5.57 -19.67
CA ASP A 172 16.73 -6.27 -19.97
C ASP A 172 16.49 -7.78 -20.11
N ALA A 173 17.50 -8.49 -20.61
CA ALA A 173 17.42 -9.92 -20.89
C ALA A 173 17.04 -10.76 -19.65
N PHE A 174 17.49 -10.38 -18.45
CA PHE A 174 17.12 -11.06 -17.23
C PHE A 174 15.59 -10.93 -16.96
N GLU A 175 15.05 -9.74 -17.11
CA GLU A 175 13.62 -9.49 -16.89
C GLU A 175 12.76 -10.16 -17.99
N GLU A 176 13.29 -10.31 -19.21
CA GLU A 176 12.63 -11.07 -20.28
C GLU A 176 12.54 -12.55 -19.92
N GLU A 177 13.62 -13.16 -19.44
CA GLU A 177 13.66 -14.55 -19.00
C GLU A 177 12.76 -14.79 -17.79
N LEU A 178 12.80 -13.90 -16.79
CA LEU A 178 11.92 -13.93 -15.63
C LEU A 178 10.44 -13.88 -16.06
N ARG A 179 10.08 -12.93 -16.94
CA ARG A 179 8.72 -12.83 -17.48
C ARG A 179 8.28 -14.11 -18.18
N ASP A 180 9.13 -14.69 -19.02
CA ASP A 180 8.80 -15.88 -19.80
C ASP A 180 8.63 -17.11 -18.88
N THR A 181 9.45 -17.21 -17.83
CA THR A 181 9.30 -18.22 -16.77
C THR A 181 7.95 -18.04 -16.04
N LEU A 182 7.64 -16.83 -15.60
CA LEU A 182 6.37 -16.54 -14.92
C LEU A 182 5.15 -16.76 -15.82
N ARG A 183 5.28 -16.52 -17.12
CA ARG A 183 4.21 -16.76 -18.10
C ARG A 183 3.82 -18.21 -18.17
N THR A 184 4.75 -19.16 -18.00
CA THR A 184 4.42 -20.60 -17.99
C THR A 184 3.51 -20.96 -16.80
N ARG A 185 3.64 -20.25 -15.67
CA ARG A 185 2.84 -20.48 -14.44
C ARG A 185 1.51 -19.73 -14.44
N PHE A 186 1.49 -18.50 -14.94
CA PHE A 186 0.36 -17.59 -14.76
C PHE A 186 -0.37 -17.24 -16.07
N GLY A 187 0.16 -17.62 -17.22
CA GLY A 187 -0.36 -17.23 -18.53
C GLY A 187 -0.07 -15.77 -18.85
N ARG A 188 -0.55 -14.85 -18.00
CA ARG A 188 -0.29 -13.41 -18.06
C ARG A 188 0.54 -12.98 -16.85
N VAL A 189 1.53 -12.11 -17.06
CA VAL A 189 2.40 -11.61 -15.99
C VAL A 189 2.09 -10.14 -15.75
N SER A 190 1.46 -9.84 -14.62
CA SER A 190 1.25 -8.46 -14.16
C SER A 190 2.50 -7.91 -13.47
N VAL A 191 2.59 -6.58 -13.37
CA VAL A 191 3.67 -5.94 -12.61
C VAL A 191 3.67 -6.37 -11.14
N GLU A 192 2.52 -6.64 -10.55
CA GLU A 192 2.39 -7.16 -9.19
C GLU A 192 3.13 -8.49 -8.99
N ARG A 193 3.12 -9.38 -9.98
CA ARG A 193 3.84 -10.67 -9.90
C ARG A 193 5.33 -10.51 -9.65
N VAL A 194 5.90 -9.37 -10.05
CA VAL A 194 7.33 -9.09 -9.89
C VAL A 194 7.61 -8.03 -8.83
N ALA A 195 6.76 -6.99 -8.75
CA ALA A 195 6.95 -5.84 -7.87
C ALA A 195 6.11 -5.89 -6.57
N ALA A 196 5.64 -7.06 -6.15
CA ALA A 196 5.05 -7.31 -4.84
C ALA A 196 5.89 -8.30 -4.02
N GLY A 197 5.53 -8.48 -2.74
CA GLY A 197 6.31 -9.26 -1.80
C GLY A 197 6.70 -10.66 -2.27
N PRO A 198 5.74 -11.46 -2.75
CA PRO A 198 6.03 -12.81 -3.24
C PRO A 198 6.96 -12.86 -4.46
N GLY A 199 7.02 -11.80 -5.26
CA GLY A 199 7.89 -11.73 -6.44
C GLY A 199 9.39 -11.83 -6.14
N ILE A 200 9.78 -11.59 -4.89
CA ILE A 200 11.20 -11.70 -4.48
C ILE A 200 11.73 -13.13 -4.63
N SER A 201 10.92 -14.14 -4.34
CA SER A 201 11.31 -15.55 -4.50
C SER A 201 11.52 -15.92 -5.96
N ASP A 202 10.63 -15.46 -6.83
CA ASP A 202 10.77 -15.70 -8.28
C ASP A 202 12.04 -15.01 -8.83
N ILE A 203 12.33 -13.78 -8.39
CA ILE A 203 13.57 -13.07 -8.75
C ILE A 203 14.80 -13.81 -8.21
N TYR A 204 14.76 -14.26 -6.94
CA TYR A 204 15.87 -14.97 -6.32
C TYR A 204 16.18 -16.28 -7.04
N THR A 205 15.16 -17.07 -7.39
CA THR A 205 15.28 -18.31 -8.15
C THR A 205 15.86 -18.04 -9.54
N ALA A 206 15.36 -17.02 -10.24
CA ALA A 206 15.87 -16.66 -11.57
C ALA A 206 17.35 -16.20 -11.55
N LEU A 207 17.83 -15.68 -10.43
CA LEU A 207 19.26 -15.34 -10.24
C LEU A 207 20.14 -16.56 -9.91
N GLY A 208 19.61 -17.78 -9.92
CA GLY A 208 20.34 -19.01 -9.62
C GLY A 208 20.21 -19.46 -8.15
N GLY A 209 19.28 -18.89 -7.40
CA GLY A 209 18.87 -19.43 -6.12
C GLY A 209 18.30 -20.84 -6.29
N ALA A 210 18.43 -21.66 -5.25
CA ALA A 210 17.89 -23.02 -5.31
C ALA A 210 16.41 -22.99 -5.62
N ASP A 211 16.00 -23.74 -6.65
CA ASP A 211 14.60 -23.97 -6.96
C ASP A 211 13.99 -24.73 -5.79
N ARG A 212 13.14 -24.09 -5.03
CA ARG A 212 12.52 -24.68 -3.86
C ARG A 212 11.06 -24.93 -4.18
N PRO A 213 10.65 -26.22 -4.17
CA PRO A 213 9.39 -26.63 -4.73
C PRO A 213 8.14 -26.12 -4.01
N ASP A 214 8.26 -25.59 -2.81
CA ASP A 214 7.11 -25.04 -2.07
C ASP A 214 7.51 -23.74 -1.39
N THR A 215 6.89 -22.67 -1.84
CA THR A 215 7.01 -21.34 -1.26
C THR A 215 6.55 -21.34 0.21
N ASP A 216 7.46 -21.62 1.11
CA ASP A 216 7.26 -21.31 2.51
C ASP A 216 7.27 -19.77 2.64
N PRO A 217 6.19 -19.13 3.15
CA PRO A 217 6.17 -17.69 3.42
C PRO A 217 7.32 -17.22 4.33
N PHE A 218 7.95 -18.15 5.05
CA PHE A 218 9.18 -17.93 5.79
C PHE A 218 10.37 -17.61 4.88
N GLU A 219 10.40 -18.12 3.65
CA GLU A 219 11.52 -17.93 2.74
C GLU A 219 11.55 -16.53 2.13
N ASP A 220 10.43 -16.01 1.71
CA ASP A 220 10.33 -14.61 1.23
C ASP A 220 10.87 -13.66 2.29
N LYS A 221 10.44 -13.86 3.55
CA LYS A 221 10.90 -13.06 4.68
C LYS A 221 12.40 -13.18 4.91
N ASN A 222 12.98 -14.37 4.71
CA ASN A 222 14.41 -14.60 4.84
C ASN A 222 15.20 -13.93 3.71
N ILE A 223 14.73 -14.03 2.45
CA ILE A 223 15.38 -13.34 1.32
C ILE A 223 15.38 -11.83 1.57
N TRP A 224 14.24 -11.26 1.97
CA TRP A 224 14.14 -9.84 2.32
C TRP A 224 15.12 -9.45 3.43
N THR A 225 15.16 -10.22 4.52
CA THR A 225 15.98 -9.89 5.69
C THR A 225 17.48 -10.01 5.37
N ARG A 226 17.90 -11.09 4.72
CA ARG A 226 19.32 -11.34 4.39
C ARG A 226 19.80 -10.39 3.28
N GLY A 227 18.94 -10.11 2.29
CA GLY A 227 19.26 -9.24 1.18
C GLY A 227 19.45 -7.78 1.61
N THR A 228 18.54 -7.26 2.43
CA THR A 228 18.64 -5.88 2.95
C THR A 228 19.78 -5.70 3.95
N ALA A 229 20.17 -6.75 4.68
CA ALA A 229 21.29 -6.73 5.60
C ALA A 229 22.66 -6.94 4.91
N GLY A 230 22.69 -7.30 3.64
CA GLY A 230 23.93 -7.58 2.90
C GLY A 230 24.60 -8.91 3.30
N HIS A 231 23.89 -9.79 4.03
CA HIS A 231 24.44 -11.04 4.55
C HIS A 231 24.46 -12.17 3.52
N ASP A 232 23.76 -12.01 2.42
CA ASP A 232 23.64 -12.99 1.35
C ASP A 232 23.72 -12.25 -0.01
N PRO A 233 24.82 -12.40 -0.78
CA PRO A 233 25.00 -11.69 -2.03
C PRO A 233 23.89 -11.94 -3.04
N LEU A 234 23.34 -13.16 -3.10
CA LEU A 234 22.28 -13.49 -4.04
C LEU A 234 20.94 -12.84 -3.62
N ALA A 235 20.62 -12.89 -2.31
CA ALA A 235 19.46 -12.21 -1.77
C ALA A 235 19.58 -10.69 -1.94
N THR A 236 20.78 -10.12 -1.77
CA THR A 236 21.02 -8.68 -2.03
C THR A 236 20.79 -8.34 -3.49
N ALA A 237 21.28 -9.18 -4.43
CA ALA A 237 21.03 -9.01 -5.86
C ALA A 237 19.52 -9.11 -6.19
N ALA A 238 18.79 -10.00 -5.54
CA ALA A 238 17.34 -10.12 -5.70
C ALA A 238 16.60 -8.86 -5.21
N VAL A 239 16.97 -8.33 -4.05
CA VAL A 239 16.39 -7.07 -3.53
C VAL A 239 16.73 -5.90 -4.44
N GLU A 240 17.96 -5.82 -4.94
CA GLU A 240 18.38 -4.80 -5.90
C GLU A 240 17.56 -4.88 -7.21
N ARG A 241 17.35 -6.10 -7.74
CA ARG A 241 16.52 -6.31 -8.93
C ARG A 241 15.08 -5.90 -8.70
N PHE A 242 14.50 -6.28 -7.56
CA PHE A 242 13.17 -5.83 -7.15
C PHE A 242 13.06 -4.29 -7.12
N CYS A 243 14.04 -3.61 -6.53
CA CYS A 243 14.05 -2.14 -6.47
C CYS A 243 14.09 -1.51 -7.86
N ARG A 244 14.85 -2.08 -8.80
CA ARG A 244 14.88 -1.64 -10.21
C ARG A 244 13.52 -1.78 -10.87
N VAL A 245 12.88 -2.94 -10.74
CA VAL A 245 11.54 -3.17 -11.30
C VAL A 245 10.52 -2.21 -10.67
N LEU A 246 10.56 -2.03 -9.34
CA LEU A 246 9.67 -1.08 -8.66
C LEU A 246 9.89 0.35 -9.17
N GLY A 247 11.13 0.76 -9.42
CA GLY A 247 11.46 2.05 -10.03
C GLY A 247 10.88 2.22 -11.42
N SER A 248 11.00 1.19 -12.27
CA SER A 248 10.36 1.19 -13.61
C SER A 248 8.86 1.40 -13.51
N VAL A 249 8.18 0.58 -12.70
CA VAL A 249 6.72 0.60 -12.53
C VAL A 249 6.24 1.93 -11.96
N ALA A 250 6.92 2.44 -10.92
CA ALA A 250 6.59 3.73 -10.34
C ALA A 250 6.72 4.88 -11.35
N GLY A 251 7.73 4.82 -12.22
CA GLY A 251 7.91 5.79 -13.30
C GLY A 251 6.84 5.69 -14.39
N ASP A 252 6.43 4.48 -14.78
CA ASP A 252 5.38 4.26 -15.78
C ASP A 252 4.03 4.75 -15.26
N LEU A 253 3.71 4.45 -14.00
CA LEU A 253 2.51 4.94 -13.34
C LEU A 253 2.52 6.47 -13.16
N ALA A 254 3.68 7.06 -12.85
CA ALA A 254 3.80 8.53 -12.79
C ALA A 254 3.50 9.19 -14.13
N LEU A 255 4.01 8.62 -15.24
CA LEU A 255 3.70 9.09 -16.60
C LEU A 255 2.21 8.92 -16.92
N ALA A 256 1.63 7.76 -16.65
CA ALA A 256 0.22 7.47 -16.93
C ALA A 256 -0.73 8.37 -16.12
N HIS A 257 -0.36 8.72 -14.90
CA HIS A 257 -1.13 9.61 -14.03
C HIS A 257 -0.89 11.11 -14.33
N GLY A 258 0.09 11.47 -15.16
CA GLY A 258 0.52 12.87 -15.34
C GLY A 258 0.98 13.48 -14.00
N ALA A 259 1.66 12.69 -13.18
CA ALA A 259 1.99 13.04 -11.82
C ALA A 259 3.10 14.09 -11.74
N GLY A 260 2.94 15.07 -10.84
CA GLY A 260 3.98 16.03 -10.46
C GLY A 260 4.83 15.56 -9.27
N GLY A 261 4.57 14.37 -8.72
CA GLY A 261 5.32 13.75 -7.63
C GLY A 261 4.87 12.32 -7.37
N VAL A 262 5.69 11.54 -6.68
CA VAL A 262 5.41 10.12 -6.38
C VAL A 262 5.61 9.83 -4.90
N VAL A 263 4.72 9.01 -4.34
CA VAL A 263 4.85 8.47 -2.99
C VAL A 263 4.94 6.95 -3.06
N ILE A 264 6.02 6.41 -2.53
CA ILE A 264 6.16 4.98 -2.28
C ILE A 264 5.57 4.68 -0.89
N ALA A 265 4.61 3.77 -0.86
CA ALA A 265 3.89 3.35 0.33
C ALA A 265 4.03 1.84 0.56
N GLY A 266 3.15 1.26 1.36
CA GLY A 266 3.11 -0.18 1.60
C GLY A 266 4.18 -0.71 2.54
N GLY A 267 3.95 -1.91 3.04
CA GLY A 267 4.83 -2.52 4.05
C GLY A 267 6.25 -2.80 3.54
N ILE A 268 6.40 -3.18 2.26
CA ILE A 268 7.71 -3.42 1.64
C ILE A 268 8.40 -2.10 1.34
N GLY A 269 7.70 -1.08 0.83
CA GLY A 269 8.27 0.24 0.63
C GLY A 269 8.90 0.79 1.92
N ARG A 270 8.19 0.66 3.05
CA ARG A 270 8.69 1.06 4.37
C ARG A 270 9.87 0.19 4.84
N ARG A 271 9.83 -1.12 4.60
CA ARG A 271 10.95 -2.03 4.93
C ARG A 271 12.21 -1.68 4.17
N LEU A 272 12.08 -1.29 2.91
CA LEU A 272 13.20 -0.96 2.01
C LEU A 272 13.66 0.49 2.11
N ARG A 273 13.11 1.30 3.00
CA ARG A 273 13.38 2.75 3.07
C ARG A 273 14.87 3.11 3.13
N ASP A 274 15.68 2.30 3.80
CA ASP A 274 17.12 2.53 3.96
C ASP A 274 17.93 1.94 2.78
N PHE A 275 17.35 1.00 2.03
CA PHE A 275 17.98 0.35 0.88
C PHE A 275 17.63 1.06 -0.45
N LEU A 276 16.38 1.46 -0.64
CA LEU A 276 15.86 2.07 -1.87
C LEU A 276 16.70 3.27 -2.38
N PRO A 277 17.14 4.24 -1.54
CA PRO A 277 17.87 5.40 -2.03
C PRO A 277 19.22 5.07 -2.70
N SER A 278 19.88 3.99 -2.28
CA SER A 278 21.16 3.55 -2.83
C SER A 278 21.02 2.49 -3.94
N SER A 279 19.78 2.00 -4.18
CA SER A 279 19.50 0.99 -5.21
C SER A 279 19.34 1.60 -6.60
N GLY A 280 19.19 0.73 -7.61
CA GLY A 280 18.86 1.11 -8.98
C GLY A 280 17.45 1.65 -9.20
N PHE A 281 16.64 1.87 -8.14
CA PHE A 281 15.29 2.42 -8.23
C PHE A 281 15.27 3.75 -9.00
N GLY A 282 16.04 4.75 -8.56
CA GLY A 282 16.05 6.09 -9.16
C GLY A 282 16.46 6.07 -10.64
N ALA A 283 17.49 5.31 -10.96
CA ALA A 283 17.94 5.16 -12.35
C ALA A 283 16.83 4.58 -13.26
N ARG A 284 16.10 3.57 -12.78
CA ARG A 284 14.99 2.95 -13.53
C ARG A 284 13.74 3.80 -13.56
N PHE A 285 13.50 4.59 -12.51
CA PHE A 285 12.38 5.54 -12.45
C PHE A 285 12.48 6.59 -13.55
N VAL A 286 13.67 7.15 -13.78
CA VAL A 286 13.89 8.18 -14.78
C VAL A 286 14.12 7.62 -16.19
N ALA A 287 14.37 6.33 -16.35
CA ALA A 287 14.66 5.69 -17.65
C ALA A 287 13.39 5.60 -18.54
N LYS A 288 12.86 6.75 -18.96
CA LYS A 288 11.62 6.89 -19.76
C LYS A 288 11.88 7.51 -21.13
N GLY A 289 13.05 7.23 -21.73
CA GLY A 289 13.40 7.71 -23.06
C GLY A 289 13.33 9.23 -23.13
N ARG A 290 12.58 9.78 -24.09
CA ARG A 290 12.45 11.23 -24.27
C ARG A 290 11.86 11.99 -23.05
N PHE A 291 11.25 11.28 -22.10
CA PHE A 291 10.72 11.87 -20.88
C PHE A 291 11.68 11.82 -19.69
N SER A 292 12.90 11.28 -19.86
CA SER A 292 13.84 11.08 -18.73
C SER A 292 14.18 12.38 -18.00
N GLU A 293 14.36 13.48 -18.71
CA GLU A 293 14.62 14.80 -18.11
C GLU A 293 13.43 15.29 -17.27
N ALA A 294 12.20 15.15 -17.77
CA ALA A 294 11.00 15.51 -17.05
C ALA A 294 10.79 14.63 -15.80
N MET A 295 11.09 13.33 -15.92
CA MET A 295 10.99 12.40 -14.79
C MET A 295 12.00 12.71 -13.69
N ALA A 296 13.19 13.18 -14.04
CA ALA A 296 14.23 13.57 -13.09
C ALA A 296 13.84 14.80 -12.22
N LEU A 297 12.84 15.57 -12.65
CA LEU A 297 12.31 16.72 -11.91
C LEU A 297 11.18 16.35 -10.93
N LEU A 298 10.73 15.11 -10.90
CA LEU A 298 9.67 14.68 -10.01
C LEU A 298 10.23 14.34 -8.61
N PRO A 299 9.73 14.95 -7.52
CA PRO A 299 10.05 14.50 -6.17
C PRO A 299 9.45 13.12 -5.93
N VAL A 300 10.27 12.17 -5.51
CA VAL A 300 9.85 10.83 -5.10
C VAL A 300 10.15 10.65 -3.63
N LYS A 301 9.14 10.31 -2.85
CA LYS A 301 9.24 10.17 -1.40
C LYS A 301 8.68 8.83 -0.93
N ILE A 302 9.17 8.37 0.21
CA ILE A 302 8.62 7.20 0.93
C ILE A 302 7.80 7.74 2.08
N ILE A 303 6.54 7.32 2.23
CA ILE A 303 5.75 7.66 3.41
C ILE A 303 6.21 6.80 4.59
N THR A 304 6.57 7.46 5.69
CA THR A 304 7.05 6.85 6.94
C THR A 304 6.02 6.92 8.07
N LEU A 305 4.89 7.59 7.82
CA LEU A 305 3.78 7.69 8.77
C LEU A 305 3.41 6.30 9.32
N ALA A 306 3.26 6.21 10.63
CA ALA A 306 2.80 4.99 11.27
C ALA A 306 1.33 4.71 10.93
N GLU A 307 1.01 3.44 10.71
CA GLU A 307 -0.37 2.95 10.49
C GLU A 307 -1.17 3.74 9.42
N PRO A 308 -0.64 3.90 8.19
CA PRO A 308 -1.28 4.73 7.17
C PRO A 308 -2.67 4.23 6.77
N GLY A 309 -2.97 2.93 6.87
CA GLY A 309 -4.30 2.37 6.65
C GLY A 309 -5.32 2.90 7.67
N LEU A 310 -4.96 2.90 8.95
CA LEU A 310 -5.83 3.40 10.02
C LEU A 310 -6.00 4.93 9.98
N VAL A 311 -4.89 5.67 9.83
CA VAL A 311 -4.95 7.14 9.67
C VAL A 311 -5.78 7.52 8.45
N GLY A 312 -5.57 6.83 7.34
CA GLY A 312 -6.28 7.09 6.11
C GLY A 312 -7.78 6.77 6.19
N ALA A 313 -8.16 5.65 6.80
CA ALA A 313 -9.56 5.33 7.04
C ALA A 313 -10.25 6.42 7.88
N ALA A 314 -9.62 6.87 8.97
CA ALA A 314 -10.14 7.96 9.80
C ALA A 314 -10.23 9.28 9.02
N ALA A 315 -9.25 9.59 8.17
CA ALA A 315 -9.25 10.78 7.33
C ALA A 315 -10.32 10.74 6.23
N ALA A 316 -10.58 9.56 5.67
CA ALA A 316 -11.67 9.36 4.72
C ALA A 316 -13.04 9.63 5.38
N PHE A 317 -13.23 9.20 6.64
CA PHE A 317 -14.43 9.50 7.41
C PHE A 317 -14.66 11.00 7.55
N LEU A 318 -13.64 11.77 7.89
CA LEU A 318 -13.71 13.23 7.95
C LEU A 318 -14.13 13.85 6.61
N ARG A 319 -13.63 13.30 5.52
CA ARG A 319 -13.91 13.80 4.17
C ARG A 319 -15.32 13.49 3.70
N SER A 320 -15.94 12.41 4.18
CA SER A 320 -17.30 11.99 3.81
C SER A 320 -18.39 12.93 4.34
N GLY A 321 -18.08 13.79 5.31
CA GLY A 321 -19.06 14.66 5.95
C GLY A 321 -20.04 13.89 6.88
N ALA A 322 -19.69 12.67 7.26
CA ALA A 322 -20.51 11.82 8.15
C ALA A 322 -20.36 12.18 9.64
N VAL A 323 -19.78 13.34 9.94
CA VAL A 323 -19.62 13.86 11.33
C VAL A 323 -20.78 14.77 11.67
#